data_b360b962147fd99dbe76c749b8201e0a
#
_entry.id   b360b962147fd99dbe76c749b8201e0a
#
_cell.length_a   1.000
_cell.length_b   1.000
_cell.length_c   1.000
_cell.angle_alpha   90.00
_cell.angle_beta   90.00
_cell.angle_gamma   90.00
#
_symmetry.space_group_name_H-M   'P 1'
#
loop_
_entity.id
_entity.type
_entity.pdbx_description
1 polymer ?
#
loop_
_entity_poly.entity_id
_entity_poly.type
_entity_poly.pdbx_seq_one_letter_code
_entity_poly.pdbx_strand_id
1 'polypeptide(L)'
;TRSELALPLKIGESIIGALDLQSTEEKAFNQEDVSVLSILADQAAIAIQNARSSEQAQRALVEAELATKQLSGEAWKGYVKTFQARGYRYDGVKSEAMKETSASQNQKDALSIPVQLRGQTIGHLKLKASDTTRKWTDDERAIIESTAERVAIAMEGARLLDEAQKRAARES
;
A
#
# COMPACT_ATOMS: atom_id res chain seq x y z
N THR A 1 42.07 23.59 -13.33
CA THR A 1 42.28 23.41 -11.89
C THR A 1 43.77 23.59 -11.55
N ARG A 2 44.08 24.38 -10.53
CA ARG A 2 45.47 24.58 -10.07
C ARG A 2 45.69 24.07 -8.64
N SER A 3 44.63 23.86 -7.89
CA SER A 3 44.65 23.19 -6.59
C SER A 3 43.47 22.24 -6.49
N GLU A 4 43.67 21.11 -5.83
CA GLU A 4 42.68 20.08 -5.59
C GLU A 4 42.85 19.54 -4.17
N LEU A 5 41.72 19.31 -3.49
CA LEU A 5 41.65 18.72 -2.16
C LEU A 5 40.55 17.67 -2.15
N ALA A 6 40.90 16.40 -1.93
CA ALA A 6 39.99 15.30 -1.78
C ALA A 6 39.88 14.89 -0.30
N LEU A 7 38.68 14.93 0.25
CA LEU A 7 38.40 14.55 1.64
C LEU A 7 37.47 13.32 1.64
N PRO A 8 37.78 12.29 2.45
CA PRO A 8 36.93 11.13 2.53
C PRO A 8 35.62 11.43 3.27
N LEU A 9 34.51 11.01 2.71
CA LEU A 9 33.21 10.97 3.39
C LEU A 9 33.16 9.71 4.24
N LYS A 10 33.23 9.82 5.56
CA LYS A 10 33.35 8.69 6.48
C LYS A 10 32.13 8.54 7.37
N ILE A 11 31.77 7.28 7.64
CA ILE A 11 30.80 6.89 8.68
C ILE A 11 31.43 5.78 9.51
N GLY A 12 31.84 6.13 10.73
CA GLY A 12 32.68 5.24 11.52
C GLY A 12 33.98 4.94 10.79
N GLU A 13 34.26 3.67 10.58
CA GLU A 13 35.48 3.22 9.86
C GLU A 13 35.26 3.07 8.33
N SER A 14 34.03 3.25 7.85
CA SER A 14 33.71 3.04 6.43
C SER A 14 33.76 4.33 5.63
N ILE A 15 34.43 4.30 4.47
CA ILE A 15 34.44 5.40 3.50
C ILE A 15 33.27 5.16 2.52
N ILE A 16 32.32 6.10 2.47
CA ILE A 16 31.14 6.03 1.58
C ILE A 16 31.28 6.84 0.29
N GLY A 17 32.35 7.64 0.19
CA GLY A 17 32.64 8.50 -0.94
C GLY A 17 33.80 9.46 -0.65
N ALA A 18 33.98 10.42 -1.53
CA ALA A 18 34.92 11.51 -1.34
C ALA A 18 34.29 12.87 -1.68
N LEU A 19 34.66 13.89 -0.95
CA LEU A 19 34.37 15.28 -1.27
C LEU A 19 35.56 15.81 -2.04
N ASP A 20 35.39 16.17 -3.29
CA ASP A 20 36.42 16.74 -4.15
C ASP A 20 36.18 18.25 -4.30
N LEU A 21 37.19 19.03 -3.99
CA LEU A 21 37.23 20.49 -4.00
C LEU A 21 38.31 20.97 -4.95
N GLN A 22 37.96 21.82 -5.87
CA GLN A 22 38.86 22.30 -6.92
C GLN A 22 38.93 23.83 -6.92
N SER A 23 40.11 24.39 -7.17
CA SER A 23 40.33 25.81 -7.33
C SER A 23 41.19 26.15 -8.54
N THR A 24 40.96 27.33 -9.10
CA THR A 24 41.82 27.90 -10.16
C THR A 24 43.06 28.63 -9.59
N GLU A 25 43.13 28.82 -8.28
CA GLU A 25 44.24 29.45 -7.60
C GLU A 25 45.25 28.39 -7.17
N GLU A 26 46.54 28.76 -7.19
CA GLU A 26 47.60 27.92 -6.67
C GLU A 26 47.61 27.96 -5.14
N LYS A 27 47.79 26.79 -4.48
CA LYS A 27 47.81 26.66 -3.02
C LYS A 27 46.57 27.24 -2.33
N ALA A 28 45.40 27.03 -2.95
CA ALA A 28 44.12 27.58 -2.50
C ALA A 28 43.66 27.04 -1.14
N PHE A 29 44.14 25.87 -0.72
CA PHE A 29 43.75 25.23 0.53
C PHE A 29 44.89 25.20 1.53
N ASN A 30 44.70 25.85 2.67
CA ASN A 30 45.64 25.82 3.81
C ASN A 30 45.19 24.77 4.85
N GLN A 31 45.96 24.57 5.93
CA GLN A 31 45.67 23.57 6.96
C GLN A 31 44.39 23.87 7.74
N GLU A 32 44.03 25.12 7.92
CA GLU A 32 42.77 25.52 8.58
C GLU A 32 41.56 25.20 7.70
N ASP A 33 41.67 25.47 6.40
CA ASP A 33 40.65 25.09 5.41
C ASP A 33 40.41 23.59 5.40
N VAL A 34 41.50 22.79 5.39
CA VAL A 34 41.37 21.32 5.45
C VAL A 34 40.63 20.87 6.70
N SER A 35 40.89 21.50 7.86
CA SER A 35 40.22 21.13 9.11
C SER A 35 38.74 21.44 9.07
N VAL A 36 38.35 22.63 8.60
CA VAL A 36 36.93 23.02 8.46
C VAL A 36 36.22 22.15 7.41
N LEU A 37 36.87 21.94 6.27
CA LEU A 37 36.29 21.12 5.18
C LEU A 37 36.18 19.65 5.57
N SER A 38 37.07 19.14 6.45
CA SER A 38 36.90 17.78 6.99
C SER A 38 35.64 17.65 7.84
N ILE A 39 35.31 18.65 8.66
CA ILE A 39 34.05 18.67 9.43
C ILE A 39 32.85 18.69 8.50
N LEU A 40 32.93 19.48 7.43
CA LEU A 40 31.86 19.51 6.42
C LEU A 40 31.72 18.16 5.70
N ALA A 41 32.83 17.50 5.37
CA ALA A 41 32.82 16.16 4.78
C ALA A 41 32.14 15.13 5.69
N ASP A 42 32.44 15.17 7.00
CA ASP A 42 31.80 14.30 7.98
C ASP A 42 30.28 14.56 8.08
N GLN A 43 29.88 15.86 8.12
CA GLN A 43 28.45 16.21 8.12
C GLN A 43 27.75 15.78 6.83
N ALA A 44 28.39 15.95 5.69
CA ALA A 44 27.87 15.50 4.41
C ALA A 44 27.72 13.97 4.37
N ALA A 45 28.70 13.24 4.91
CA ALA A 45 28.63 11.78 5.01
C ALA A 45 27.41 11.32 5.84
N ILE A 46 27.18 11.95 7.00
CA ILE A 46 26.02 11.66 7.85
C ILE A 46 24.71 11.97 7.12
N ALA A 47 24.62 13.12 6.44
CA ALA A 47 23.44 13.52 5.70
C ALA A 47 23.12 12.53 4.56
N ILE A 48 24.13 12.11 3.80
CA ILE A 48 23.99 11.12 2.72
C ILE A 48 23.52 9.78 3.28
N GLN A 49 24.11 9.33 4.40
CA GLN A 49 23.71 8.08 5.03
C GLN A 49 22.26 8.11 5.50
N ASN A 50 21.84 9.20 6.14
CA ASN A 50 20.47 9.38 6.61
C ASN A 50 19.49 9.36 5.43
N ALA A 51 19.82 10.04 4.33
CA ALA A 51 19.00 10.03 3.11
C ALA A 51 18.88 8.62 2.52
N ARG A 52 19.99 7.88 2.42
CA ARG A 52 19.98 6.48 1.92
C ARG A 52 19.18 5.55 2.83
N SER A 53 19.34 5.67 4.15
CA SER A 53 18.58 4.84 5.11
C SER A 53 17.09 5.13 5.04
N SER A 54 16.69 6.39 4.92
CA SER A 54 15.30 6.80 4.75
C SER A 54 14.71 6.24 3.45
N GLU A 55 15.45 6.31 2.34
CA GLU A 55 15.02 5.76 1.05
C GLU A 55 14.86 4.24 1.11
N GLN A 56 15.80 3.53 1.74
CA GLN A 56 15.72 2.08 1.91
C GLN A 56 14.52 1.67 2.76
N ALA A 57 14.27 2.38 3.87
CA ALA A 57 13.11 2.14 4.72
C ALA A 57 11.80 2.35 3.95
N GLN A 58 11.72 3.41 3.16
CA GLN A 58 10.54 3.70 2.34
C GLN A 58 10.30 2.62 1.28
N ARG A 59 11.36 2.17 0.59
CA ARG A 59 11.27 1.07 -0.39
C ARG A 59 10.81 -0.23 0.26
N ALA A 60 11.38 -0.59 1.43
CA ALA A 60 10.99 -1.78 2.17
C ALA A 60 9.53 -1.75 2.62
N LEU A 61 9.03 -0.58 3.04
CA LEU A 61 7.62 -0.39 3.40
C LEU A 61 6.70 -0.65 2.20
N VAL A 62 7.00 -0.03 1.05
CA VAL A 62 6.21 -0.21 -0.18
C VAL A 62 6.19 -1.68 -0.62
N GLU A 63 7.34 -2.35 -0.57
CA GLU A 63 7.46 -3.76 -0.91
C GLU A 63 6.63 -4.65 0.03
N ALA A 64 6.68 -4.40 1.34
CA ALA A 64 5.89 -5.11 2.33
C ALA A 64 4.38 -4.90 2.13
N GLU A 65 3.95 -3.68 1.80
CA GLU A 65 2.56 -3.37 1.48
C GLU A 65 2.08 -4.13 0.23
N LEU A 66 2.89 -4.16 -0.83
CA LEU A 66 2.58 -4.90 -2.06
C LEU A 66 2.49 -6.40 -1.81
N ALA A 67 3.43 -6.99 -1.06
CA ALA A 67 3.39 -8.39 -0.69
C ALA A 67 2.14 -8.73 0.14
N THR A 68 1.81 -7.91 1.12
CA THR A 68 0.60 -8.07 1.94
C THR A 68 -0.67 -8.00 1.09
N LYS A 69 -0.71 -7.07 0.14
CA LYS A 69 -1.82 -6.92 -0.80
C LYS A 69 -2.00 -8.17 -1.66
N GLN A 70 -0.91 -8.71 -2.23
CA GLN A 70 -0.96 -9.92 -3.05
C GLN A 70 -1.42 -11.14 -2.25
N LEU A 71 -0.83 -11.38 -1.08
CA LEU A 71 -1.21 -12.50 -0.20
C LEU A 71 -2.70 -12.44 0.21
N SER A 72 -3.18 -11.26 0.56
CA SER A 72 -4.59 -11.04 0.89
C SER A 72 -5.50 -11.36 -0.30
N GLY A 73 -5.12 -10.91 -1.51
CA GLY A 73 -5.89 -11.17 -2.73
C GLY A 73 -5.95 -12.65 -3.11
N GLU A 74 -4.86 -13.39 -2.96
CA GLU A 74 -4.80 -14.83 -3.22
C GLU A 74 -5.62 -15.62 -2.20
N ALA A 75 -5.50 -15.27 -0.92
CA ALA A 75 -6.29 -15.87 0.15
C ALA A 75 -7.79 -15.69 -0.10
N TRP A 76 -8.22 -14.50 -0.50
CA TRP A 76 -9.62 -14.23 -0.85
C TRP A 76 -10.09 -15.00 -2.07
N LYS A 77 -9.29 -15.08 -3.15
CA LYS A 77 -9.61 -15.90 -4.32
C LYS A 77 -9.79 -17.37 -3.97
N GLY A 78 -8.95 -17.89 -3.08
CA GLY A 78 -9.07 -19.25 -2.56
C GLY A 78 -10.34 -19.43 -1.73
N TYR A 79 -10.59 -18.52 -0.81
CA TYR A 79 -11.74 -18.56 0.09
C TYR A 79 -13.08 -18.48 -0.65
N VAL A 80 -13.22 -17.56 -1.61
CA VAL A 80 -14.46 -17.43 -2.42
C VAL A 80 -14.77 -18.68 -3.20
N LYS A 81 -13.78 -19.46 -3.63
CA LYS A 81 -14.01 -20.75 -4.31
C LYS A 81 -14.67 -21.80 -3.42
N THR A 82 -14.54 -21.67 -2.09
CA THR A 82 -15.16 -22.61 -1.14
C THR A 82 -16.66 -22.34 -0.91
N PHE A 83 -17.17 -21.19 -1.34
CA PHE A 83 -18.57 -20.86 -1.19
C PHE A 83 -19.42 -21.47 -2.29
N GLN A 84 -20.56 -22.05 -1.91
CA GLN A 84 -21.59 -22.51 -2.85
C GLN A 84 -22.39 -21.32 -3.43
N ALA A 85 -22.50 -20.22 -2.68
CA ALA A 85 -23.19 -19.00 -3.10
C ALA A 85 -22.18 -18.00 -3.67
N ARG A 86 -22.46 -17.47 -4.84
CA ARG A 86 -21.65 -16.42 -5.49
C ARG A 86 -21.99 -15.01 -5.03
N GLY A 87 -23.03 -14.86 -4.26
CA GLY A 87 -23.47 -13.60 -3.67
C GLY A 87 -24.78 -13.75 -2.92
N TYR A 88 -25.23 -12.65 -2.34
CA TYR A 88 -26.50 -12.56 -1.63
C TYR A 88 -27.28 -11.37 -2.19
N ARG A 89 -28.60 -11.58 -2.34
CA ARG A 89 -29.53 -10.51 -2.69
C ARG A 89 -30.40 -10.21 -1.48
N TYR A 90 -30.56 -8.95 -1.18
CA TYR A 90 -31.51 -8.47 -0.19
C TYR A 90 -32.59 -7.63 -0.86
N ASP A 91 -33.86 -7.95 -0.65
CA ASP A 91 -35.02 -7.29 -1.27
C ASP A 91 -35.72 -6.28 -0.34
N GLY A 92 -35.15 -6.02 0.83
CA GLY A 92 -35.71 -5.16 1.88
C GLY A 92 -36.37 -5.96 3.01
N VAL A 93 -36.64 -7.26 2.82
CA VAL A 93 -37.31 -8.14 3.80
C VAL A 93 -36.45 -9.37 4.09
N LYS A 94 -35.96 -10.06 3.07
CA LYS A 94 -35.19 -11.30 3.20
C LYS A 94 -33.91 -11.28 2.39
N SER A 95 -32.96 -12.10 2.83
CA SER A 95 -31.70 -12.35 2.14
C SER A 95 -31.75 -13.70 1.44
N GLU A 96 -31.43 -13.74 0.16
CA GLU A 96 -31.37 -14.95 -0.66
C GLU A 96 -29.97 -15.18 -1.22
N ALA A 97 -29.46 -16.41 -1.09
CA ALA A 97 -28.19 -16.81 -1.68
C ALA A 97 -28.33 -16.97 -3.21
N MET A 98 -27.39 -16.38 -3.95
CA MET A 98 -27.32 -16.45 -5.40
C MET A 98 -26.28 -17.48 -5.83
N LYS A 99 -26.69 -18.49 -6.62
CA LYS A 99 -25.78 -19.52 -7.17
C LYS A 99 -25.03 -19.03 -8.41
N GLU A 100 -25.59 -18.08 -9.12
CA GLU A 100 -24.96 -17.45 -10.30
C GLU A 100 -24.85 -15.96 -10.08
N THR A 101 -23.70 -15.38 -10.42
CA THR A 101 -23.61 -13.95 -10.62
C THR A 101 -24.44 -13.64 -11.84
N SER A 102 -25.61 -13.05 -11.64
CA SER A 102 -26.35 -12.44 -12.74
C SER A 102 -25.44 -11.36 -13.33
N ALA A 103 -24.62 -11.76 -14.28
CA ALA A 103 -24.01 -10.87 -15.26
C ALA A 103 -25.14 -10.43 -16.18
N SER A 104 -26.18 -9.85 -15.61
CA SER A 104 -27.25 -9.21 -16.37
C SER A 104 -26.61 -7.96 -16.97
N GLN A 105 -26.15 -8.12 -18.21
CA GLN A 105 -25.56 -7.09 -19.05
C GLN A 105 -26.50 -5.89 -19.32
N ASN A 106 -27.66 -5.83 -18.68
CA ASN A 106 -28.69 -4.85 -18.94
C ASN A 106 -29.15 -4.05 -17.71
N GLN A 107 -28.32 -3.93 -16.66
CA GLN A 107 -28.65 -3.00 -15.56
C GLN A 107 -27.85 -1.71 -15.69
N LYS A 108 -28.23 -0.88 -16.68
CA LYS A 108 -27.66 0.48 -16.85
C LYS A 108 -27.91 1.42 -15.63
N ASP A 109 -28.79 1.01 -14.72
CA ASP A 109 -29.29 1.86 -13.62
C ASP A 109 -28.88 1.35 -12.22
N ALA A 110 -28.03 0.34 -12.13
CA ALA A 110 -27.54 -0.16 -10.84
C ALA A 110 -26.19 0.49 -10.48
N LEU A 111 -26.15 1.10 -9.30
CA LEU A 111 -24.88 1.57 -8.71
C LEU A 111 -24.07 0.35 -8.27
N SER A 112 -22.85 0.21 -8.76
CA SER A 112 -21.92 -0.86 -8.38
C SER A 112 -20.72 -0.24 -7.68
N ILE A 113 -20.55 -0.53 -6.40
CA ILE A 113 -19.44 -0.08 -5.57
C ILE A 113 -18.53 -1.28 -5.28
N PRO A 114 -17.21 -1.20 -5.55
CA PRO A 114 -16.29 -2.27 -5.22
C PRO A 114 -16.10 -2.37 -3.70
N VAL A 115 -16.17 -3.57 -3.16
CA VAL A 115 -15.78 -3.88 -1.79
C VAL A 115 -14.27 -4.15 -1.81
N GLN A 116 -13.50 -3.26 -1.20
CA GLN A 116 -12.04 -3.30 -1.25
C GLN A 116 -11.43 -3.60 0.12
N LEU A 117 -10.48 -4.53 0.15
CA LEU A 117 -9.67 -4.82 1.30
C LEU A 117 -8.20 -4.59 0.95
N ARG A 118 -7.53 -3.68 1.65
CA ARG A 118 -6.12 -3.32 1.39
C ARG A 118 -5.84 -3.01 -0.07
N GLY A 119 -6.78 -2.29 -0.73
CA GLY A 119 -6.69 -1.93 -2.15
C GLY A 119 -6.89 -3.10 -3.14
N GLN A 120 -7.35 -4.26 -2.69
CA GLN A 120 -7.81 -5.38 -3.53
C GLN A 120 -9.33 -5.44 -3.53
N THR A 121 -9.94 -5.55 -4.71
CA THR A 121 -11.39 -5.77 -4.81
C THR A 121 -11.71 -7.22 -4.49
N ILE A 122 -12.43 -7.45 -3.39
CA ILE A 122 -12.87 -8.77 -2.93
C ILE A 122 -14.32 -9.08 -3.31
N GLY A 123 -15.07 -8.08 -3.74
CA GLY A 123 -16.46 -8.19 -4.15
C GLY A 123 -17.03 -6.88 -4.64
N HIS A 124 -18.35 -6.87 -4.90
CA HIS A 124 -19.08 -5.67 -5.31
C HIS A 124 -20.40 -5.57 -4.57
N LEU A 125 -20.72 -4.38 -4.10
CA LEU A 125 -22.03 -4.01 -3.62
C LEU A 125 -22.82 -3.45 -4.79
N LYS A 126 -23.94 -4.09 -5.15
CA LYS A 126 -24.80 -3.62 -6.24
C LYS A 126 -26.12 -3.14 -5.64
N LEU A 127 -26.45 -1.88 -5.87
CA LEU A 127 -27.68 -1.26 -5.40
C LEU A 127 -28.55 -0.90 -6.60
N LYS A 128 -29.82 -1.30 -6.52
CA LYS A 128 -30.81 -0.93 -7.51
C LYS A 128 -31.78 0.07 -6.88
N ALA A 129 -31.95 1.21 -7.51
CA ALA A 129 -32.99 2.15 -7.11
C ALA A 129 -34.38 1.59 -7.47
N SER A 130 -35.39 1.87 -6.63
CA SER A 130 -36.77 1.50 -6.90
C SER A 130 -37.33 2.25 -8.11
N ASP A 131 -36.81 3.47 -8.34
CA ASP A 131 -37.14 4.32 -9.49
C ASP A 131 -35.93 4.37 -10.44
N THR A 132 -36.10 3.91 -11.66
CA THR A 132 -35.06 3.86 -12.71
C THR A 132 -34.64 5.25 -13.20
N THR A 133 -35.42 6.30 -12.89
CA THR A 133 -35.10 7.69 -13.25
C THR A 133 -34.23 8.37 -12.22
N ARG A 134 -34.06 7.79 -11.04
CA ARG A 134 -33.30 8.36 -9.93
C ARG A 134 -31.81 8.30 -10.18
N LYS A 135 -31.13 9.44 -10.06
CA LYS A 135 -29.66 9.53 -10.02
C LYS A 135 -29.18 9.49 -8.58
N TRP A 136 -28.11 8.73 -8.35
CA TRP A 136 -27.42 8.69 -7.05
C TRP A 136 -26.67 10.00 -6.83
N THR A 137 -26.86 10.62 -5.66
CA THR A 137 -26.11 11.81 -5.25
C THR A 137 -24.71 11.46 -4.79
N ASP A 138 -23.80 12.44 -4.76
CA ASP A 138 -22.44 12.23 -4.28
C ASP A 138 -22.40 11.86 -2.79
N ASP A 139 -23.30 12.42 -1.97
CA ASP A 139 -23.42 12.07 -0.54
C ASP A 139 -23.90 10.63 -0.36
N GLU A 140 -24.89 10.19 -1.12
CA GLU A 140 -25.36 8.79 -1.09
C GLU A 140 -24.25 7.83 -1.49
N ARG A 141 -23.50 8.19 -2.51
CA ARG A 141 -22.36 7.41 -3.00
C ARG A 141 -21.28 7.29 -1.93
N ALA A 142 -20.91 8.37 -1.26
CA ALA A 142 -19.94 8.40 -0.18
C ALA A 142 -20.37 7.51 1.01
N ILE A 143 -21.66 7.54 1.38
CA ILE A 143 -22.21 6.68 2.44
C ILE A 143 -22.08 5.20 2.05
N ILE A 144 -22.39 4.85 0.80
CA ILE A 144 -22.32 3.47 0.32
C ILE A 144 -20.86 3.00 0.24
N GLU A 145 -19.93 3.84 -0.19
CA GLU A 145 -18.49 3.55 -0.19
C GLU A 145 -17.96 3.27 1.21
N SER A 146 -18.29 4.14 2.19
CA SER A 146 -17.94 3.91 3.59
C SER A 146 -18.56 2.62 4.15
N THR A 147 -19.76 2.27 3.71
CA THR A 147 -20.41 1.01 4.08
C THR A 147 -19.68 -0.19 3.45
N ALA A 148 -19.26 -0.09 2.19
CA ALA A 148 -18.49 -1.13 1.51
C ALA A 148 -17.15 -1.41 2.22
N GLU A 149 -16.47 -0.38 2.73
CA GLU A 149 -15.25 -0.54 3.52
C GLU A 149 -15.50 -1.32 4.82
N ARG A 150 -16.57 -0.99 5.54
CA ARG A 150 -16.96 -1.73 6.77
C ARG A 150 -17.31 -3.18 6.48
N VAL A 151 -18.01 -3.43 5.37
CA VAL A 151 -18.33 -4.78 4.90
C VAL A 151 -17.04 -5.55 4.59
N ALA A 152 -16.06 -4.94 3.94
CA ALA A 152 -14.77 -5.57 3.65
C ALA A 152 -14.06 -6.04 4.94
N ILE A 153 -14.02 -5.18 5.96
CA ILE A 153 -13.40 -5.51 7.26
C ILE A 153 -14.17 -6.65 7.95
N ALA A 154 -15.49 -6.60 7.97
CA ALA A 154 -16.33 -7.63 8.58
C ALA A 154 -16.16 -8.99 7.88
N MET A 155 -16.10 -8.99 6.56
CA MET A 155 -15.85 -10.19 5.77
C MET A 155 -14.47 -10.79 6.04
N GLU A 156 -13.44 -9.96 6.17
CA GLU A 156 -12.09 -10.43 6.52
C GLU A 156 -12.07 -11.06 7.92
N GLY A 157 -12.74 -10.44 8.89
CA GLY A 157 -12.87 -11.01 10.23
C GLY A 157 -13.55 -12.39 10.21
N ALA A 158 -14.64 -12.53 9.44
CA ALA A 158 -15.35 -13.80 9.29
C ALA A 158 -14.48 -14.88 8.61
N ARG A 159 -13.72 -14.51 7.56
CA ARG A 159 -12.79 -15.42 6.88
C ARG A 159 -11.71 -15.94 7.82
N LEU A 160 -11.08 -15.03 8.58
CA LEU A 160 -10.01 -15.38 9.52
C LEU A 160 -10.52 -16.30 10.65
N LEU A 161 -11.75 -16.06 11.13
CA LEU A 161 -12.38 -16.89 12.14
C LEU A 161 -12.66 -18.30 11.60
N ASP A 162 -13.22 -18.41 10.39
CA ASP A 162 -13.48 -19.68 9.72
C ASP A 162 -12.18 -20.48 9.49
N GLU A 163 -11.11 -19.82 9.04
CA GLU A 163 -9.80 -20.45 8.89
C GLU A 163 -9.21 -20.94 10.22
N ALA A 164 -9.34 -20.13 11.28
CA ALA A 164 -8.89 -20.51 12.61
C ALA A 164 -9.64 -21.75 13.14
N GLN A 165 -10.96 -21.78 12.98
CA GLN A 165 -11.80 -22.92 13.37
C GLN A 165 -11.44 -24.19 12.58
N LYS A 166 -11.25 -24.08 11.26
CA LYS A 166 -10.83 -25.21 10.42
C LYS A 166 -9.44 -25.72 10.78
N ARG A 167 -8.53 -24.86 11.20
CA ARG A 167 -7.19 -25.23 11.64
C ARG A 167 -7.25 -25.98 12.97
N ALA A 168 -7.97 -25.46 13.96
CA ALA A 168 -8.18 -26.11 15.25
C ALA A 168 -8.83 -27.49 15.12
N ALA A 169 -9.79 -27.67 14.20
CA ALA A 169 -10.44 -28.95 13.95
C ALA A 169 -9.56 -29.99 13.24
N ARG A 170 -8.43 -29.59 12.63
CA ARG A 170 -7.44 -30.52 12.03
C ARG A 170 -6.35 -30.97 13.00
N GLU A 171 -6.15 -30.22 14.08
CA GLU A 171 -5.13 -30.48 15.10
C GLU A 171 -5.68 -31.28 16.29
N SER A 172 -7.00 -31.49 16.33
CA SER A 172 -7.72 -32.30 17.32
C SER A 172 -8.03 -33.72 16.78
#